data_f45d8751b46c6a860995df3bdab2a322
#
_entry.id   f45d8751b46c6a860995df3bdab2a322
#
_cell.length_a   1.000
_cell.length_b   1.000
_cell.length_c   1.000
_cell.angle_alpha   90.00
_cell.angle_beta   90.00
_cell.angle_gamma   90.00
#
_symmetry.space_group_name_H-M   'P 1'
#
loop_
_entity.id
_entity.type
_entity.pdbx_description
1 polymer ?
#
loop_
_entity_poly.entity_id
_entity_poly.type
_entity_poly.pdbx_seq_one_letter_code
_entity_poly.pdbx_strand_id
1 'polypeptide(L)'
;MVAVETELNADETLPSPRRIKKAGGKGSIPGFVVAILIAGVLLVPVLIFLVQAFFPGLFSSSQPLFSLSGFKYAITGGSLRGIIDSLFVSILAGFIATALGLAVSWILRRTDIKGKRIWSGAIWFLLLVPTYLTTEGWQRLLEPSGVLSKANINAAPIYHIFFGPVGVIFVLGMSGIPFAYLAISATLANLGGELEDAARVHSGSRIDSFKIVIPVIMPALMSAFAIVFAESMSDFGVAYTLAANAHFPIATYTLFSAIDSVPLNFQQAAAIGWLLVASAMVPIVLQRRVTKSKSYAVVGGRRRAAKIMNITGRTRVIMYAFMIVLMVLAVMVPLLGMVSASFIKGLGTNFGATSLTLSNYRRVFSLTLGGSPLRFSGYLSVLTATATIIFGAYLARILAKRDTGFFGQALDLLLIGSVALPGIVLGAGYIFSYNQPFLSNIGINLYGTSKLLFLGYLASSLPATSRILIGPLAQIQSNMAYAARVHGSKAIPAWFQTVFPILSKALLSAWSLTFAKTLLELPLSQLLYPPGSIPLSVAINKLTAGYDYGGGTAMSVLALGVALLVIGVVNGAYRIFAPEGWKKMGGMFNNEGN
;
A
#
# COMPACT_ATOMS: atom_id res chain seq x y z
N MET A 1 81.88 -16.73 -3.24
CA MET A 1 81.67 -17.64 -4.36
C MET A 1 80.43 -17.21 -5.10
N VAL A 2 80.67 -16.53 -6.20
CA VAL A 2 79.90 -16.17 -7.38
C VAL A 2 78.39 -15.82 -7.17
N ALA A 3 78.12 -14.53 -7.19
CA ALA A 3 76.86 -13.90 -7.50
C ALA A 3 76.58 -14.01 -9.00
N VAL A 4 75.35 -14.37 -9.38
CA VAL A 4 74.85 -14.23 -10.72
C VAL A 4 73.71 -13.18 -10.62
N GLU A 5 74.01 -11.96 -10.97
CA GLU A 5 73.02 -10.91 -11.29
C GLU A 5 72.42 -11.24 -12.63
N THR A 6 71.10 -11.50 -12.64
CA THR A 6 70.32 -11.53 -13.87
C THR A 6 69.56 -10.20 -13.99
N GLU A 7 70.04 -9.31 -14.84
CA GLU A 7 69.31 -8.12 -15.30
C GLU A 7 68.00 -8.54 -15.97
N LEU A 8 66.88 -8.19 -15.35
CA LEU A 8 65.55 -8.22 -15.97
C LEU A 8 65.31 -6.87 -16.65
N ASN A 9 65.37 -6.86 -17.96
CA ASN A 9 64.99 -5.76 -18.82
C ASN A 9 63.58 -5.30 -18.52
N ALA A 10 63.46 -4.13 -17.92
CA ALA A 10 62.20 -3.40 -17.72
C ALA A 10 61.90 -2.56 -18.95
N ASP A 11 61.35 -3.14 -19.99
CA ASP A 11 60.74 -2.37 -21.09
C ASP A 11 59.73 -3.21 -21.90
N GLU A 12 58.77 -3.83 -21.21
CA GLU A 12 57.49 -4.22 -21.81
C GLU A 12 56.42 -3.27 -21.27
N THR A 13 56.17 -2.18 -22.01
CA THR A 13 55.03 -1.30 -21.81
C THR A 13 53.74 -2.11 -21.92
N LEU A 14 53.16 -2.45 -20.76
CA LEU A 14 51.80 -3.00 -20.70
C LEU A 14 50.86 -2.10 -21.50
N PRO A 15 50.10 -2.60 -22.47
CA PRO A 15 49.16 -1.78 -23.24
C PRO A 15 48.19 -1.13 -22.25
N SER A 16 48.12 0.19 -22.28
CA SER A 16 47.22 0.99 -21.48
C SER A 16 45.80 0.42 -21.59
N PRO A 17 45.06 0.27 -20.48
CA PRO A 17 43.70 -0.28 -20.56
C PRO A 17 42.91 0.62 -21.51
N ARG A 18 42.57 0.05 -22.68
CA ARG A 18 41.66 0.72 -23.63
C ARG A 18 40.45 1.19 -22.81
N ARG A 19 40.31 2.50 -22.65
CA ARG A 19 39.09 3.11 -22.18
C ARG A 19 37.97 2.56 -23.03
N ILE A 20 37.27 1.52 -22.49
CA ILE A 20 36.02 1.09 -23.07
C ILE A 20 35.15 2.34 -23.03
N LYS A 21 34.93 2.95 -24.19
CA LYS A 21 33.97 4.01 -24.37
C LYS A 21 32.68 3.47 -23.69
N LYS A 22 32.28 4.10 -22.58
CA LYS A 22 30.95 3.90 -22.01
C LYS A 22 30.01 4.09 -23.20
N ALA A 23 29.49 3.01 -23.73
CA ALA A 23 28.36 3.06 -24.64
C ALA A 23 27.26 3.72 -23.81
N GLY A 24 27.13 5.03 -23.97
CA GLY A 24 26.05 5.81 -23.40
C GLY A 24 24.79 5.11 -23.84
N GLY A 25 24.17 4.36 -22.94
CA GLY A 25 22.96 3.63 -23.23
C GLY A 25 21.87 4.66 -23.54
N LYS A 26 21.79 5.06 -24.82
CA LYS A 26 20.55 5.64 -25.37
C LYS A 26 19.48 4.64 -24.97
N GLY A 27 18.56 5.03 -24.08
CA GLY A 27 17.44 4.19 -23.68
C GLY A 27 16.86 3.59 -24.95
N SER A 28 16.76 2.27 -25.01
CA SER A 28 16.29 1.62 -26.25
C SER A 28 14.92 2.20 -26.59
N ILE A 29 14.70 2.59 -27.84
CA ILE A 29 13.41 3.09 -28.35
C ILE A 29 12.22 2.28 -27.79
N PRO A 30 12.27 0.92 -27.74
CA PRO A 30 11.23 0.12 -27.11
C PRO A 30 10.95 0.46 -25.64
N GLY A 31 11.99 0.77 -24.86
CA GLY A 31 11.83 1.13 -23.46
C GLY A 31 11.13 2.46 -23.24
N PHE A 32 11.39 3.41 -24.11
CA PHE A 32 10.73 4.72 -24.12
C PHE A 32 9.24 4.59 -24.46
N VAL A 33 8.91 3.83 -25.50
CA VAL A 33 7.52 3.59 -25.93
C VAL A 33 6.70 2.91 -24.81
N VAL A 34 7.24 1.87 -24.20
CA VAL A 34 6.55 1.18 -23.09
C VAL A 34 6.32 2.12 -21.91
N ALA A 35 7.30 2.95 -21.55
CA ALA A 35 7.13 3.89 -20.44
C ALA A 35 6.12 5.00 -20.75
N ILE A 36 6.04 5.49 -22.00
CA ILE A 36 4.99 6.43 -22.43
C ILE A 36 3.60 5.77 -22.38
N LEU A 37 3.46 4.53 -22.85
CA LEU A 37 2.19 3.81 -22.78
C LEU A 37 1.74 3.62 -21.34
N ILE A 38 2.65 3.26 -20.43
CA ILE A 38 2.36 3.13 -19.01
C ILE A 38 1.97 4.49 -18.41
N ALA A 39 2.71 5.56 -18.75
CA ALA A 39 2.37 6.91 -18.31
C ALA A 39 0.99 7.34 -18.85
N GLY A 40 0.67 7.00 -20.08
CA GLY A 40 -0.63 7.24 -20.68
C GLY A 40 -1.76 6.54 -19.93
N VAL A 41 -1.59 5.28 -19.58
CA VAL A 41 -2.58 4.53 -18.80
C VAL A 41 -2.72 5.09 -17.38
N LEU A 42 -1.63 5.44 -16.72
CA LEU A 42 -1.66 5.91 -15.33
C LEU A 42 -2.17 7.35 -15.17
N LEU A 43 -1.72 8.26 -16.02
CA LEU A 43 -1.87 9.69 -15.80
C LEU A 43 -2.94 10.33 -16.67
N VAL A 44 -3.03 9.97 -17.95
CA VAL A 44 -3.89 10.68 -18.90
C VAL A 44 -5.35 10.70 -18.44
N PRO A 45 -5.96 9.58 -17.99
CA PRO A 45 -7.33 9.61 -17.49
C PRO A 45 -7.53 10.55 -16.30
N VAL A 46 -6.58 10.56 -15.36
CA VAL A 46 -6.64 11.44 -14.18
C VAL A 46 -6.42 12.89 -14.56
N LEU A 47 -5.49 13.18 -15.46
CA LEU A 47 -5.23 14.54 -15.93
C LEU A 47 -6.43 15.12 -16.67
N ILE A 48 -7.06 14.35 -17.57
CA ILE A 48 -8.28 14.75 -18.27
C ILE A 48 -9.38 15.09 -17.25
N PHE A 49 -9.58 14.24 -16.25
CA PHE A 49 -10.57 14.49 -15.20
C PHE A 49 -10.22 15.74 -14.36
N LEU A 50 -8.96 15.90 -13.97
CA LEU A 50 -8.56 17.07 -13.20
C LEU A 50 -8.64 18.37 -14.00
N VAL A 51 -8.38 18.35 -15.32
CA VAL A 51 -8.57 19.51 -16.22
C VAL A 51 -10.03 19.95 -16.27
N GLN A 52 -10.99 19.03 -16.14
CA GLN A 52 -12.41 19.31 -16.06
C GLN A 52 -12.77 20.31 -14.95
N ALA A 53 -12.00 20.38 -13.85
CA ALA A 53 -12.25 21.32 -12.76
C ALA A 53 -12.14 22.79 -13.20
N PHE A 54 -11.28 23.08 -14.20
CA PHE A 54 -10.99 24.43 -14.71
C PHE A 54 -11.62 24.68 -16.09
N PHE A 55 -11.65 23.66 -16.93
CA PHE A 55 -12.03 23.77 -18.34
C PHE A 55 -13.19 22.83 -18.71
N PRO A 56 -14.38 23.00 -18.11
CA PRO A 56 -15.53 22.12 -18.39
C PRO A 56 -16.00 22.22 -19.83
N GLY A 57 -15.84 23.38 -20.50
CA GLY A 57 -16.23 23.56 -21.89
C GLY A 57 -15.41 22.78 -22.91
N LEU A 58 -14.25 22.21 -22.53
CA LEU A 58 -13.51 21.26 -23.38
C LEU A 58 -14.25 19.93 -23.57
N PHE A 59 -15.14 19.59 -22.64
CA PHE A 59 -15.83 18.30 -22.58
C PHE A 59 -17.33 18.39 -22.76
N SER A 60 -17.90 19.62 -22.74
CA SER A 60 -19.32 19.88 -22.89
C SER A 60 -19.56 21.24 -23.53
N SER A 61 -20.21 21.24 -24.68
CA SER A 61 -20.58 22.50 -25.40
C SER A 61 -21.55 23.39 -24.63
N SER A 62 -22.25 22.86 -23.62
CA SER A 62 -23.19 23.61 -22.80
C SER A 62 -22.49 24.38 -21.64
N GLN A 63 -21.21 24.17 -21.43
CA GLN A 63 -20.45 24.79 -20.34
C GLN A 63 -19.47 25.84 -20.90
N PRO A 64 -19.15 26.90 -20.11
CA PRO A 64 -18.14 27.87 -20.51
C PRO A 64 -16.75 27.18 -20.58
N LEU A 65 -15.90 27.67 -21.52
CA LEU A 65 -14.55 27.07 -21.71
C LEU A 65 -13.77 27.03 -20.40
N PHE A 66 -13.79 28.12 -19.63
CA PHE A 66 -13.15 28.23 -18.31
C PHE A 66 -14.19 28.57 -17.26
N SER A 67 -14.18 27.84 -16.14
CA SER A 67 -15.06 28.04 -15.00
C SER A 67 -14.44 27.55 -13.70
N LEU A 68 -14.57 28.32 -12.65
CA LEU A 68 -14.19 27.92 -11.28
C LEU A 68 -15.39 27.49 -10.44
N SER A 69 -16.56 27.26 -11.07
CA SER A 69 -17.77 26.85 -10.35
C SER A 69 -17.58 25.54 -9.58
N GLY A 70 -16.82 24.59 -10.13
CA GLY A 70 -16.45 23.35 -9.43
C GLY A 70 -15.74 23.60 -8.11
N PHE A 71 -14.77 24.51 -8.08
CA PHE A 71 -14.08 24.88 -6.85
C PHE A 71 -15.01 25.62 -5.89
N LYS A 72 -15.90 26.50 -6.37
CA LYS A 72 -16.91 27.15 -5.53
C LYS A 72 -17.78 26.09 -4.83
N TYR A 73 -18.24 25.06 -5.53
CA TYR A 73 -19.01 23.96 -4.93
C TYR A 73 -18.13 23.09 -3.99
N ALA A 74 -16.88 22.88 -4.33
CA ALA A 74 -15.96 22.08 -3.50
C ALA A 74 -15.62 22.78 -2.17
N ILE A 75 -15.55 24.11 -2.14
CA ILE A 75 -15.22 24.89 -0.93
C ILE A 75 -16.47 25.48 -0.22
N THR A 76 -17.64 24.92 -0.48
CA THR A 76 -18.90 25.36 0.18
C THR A 76 -19.64 24.15 0.75
N GLY A 77 -20.48 24.39 1.75
CA GLY A 77 -21.38 23.38 2.31
C GLY A 77 -20.70 22.14 2.82
N GLY A 78 -21.30 20.99 2.54
CA GLY A 78 -20.82 19.68 2.97
C GLY A 78 -19.46 19.26 2.39
N SER A 79 -19.11 19.75 1.18
CA SER A 79 -17.83 19.44 0.55
C SER A 79 -16.66 20.11 1.26
N LEU A 80 -16.77 21.38 1.63
CA LEU A 80 -15.76 22.07 2.44
C LEU A 80 -15.56 21.39 3.78
N ARG A 81 -16.68 21.08 4.45
CA ARG A 81 -16.63 20.35 5.72
C ARG A 81 -15.94 18.99 5.54
N GLY A 82 -16.26 18.24 4.48
CA GLY A 82 -15.61 16.97 4.18
C GLY A 82 -14.10 17.08 3.98
N ILE A 83 -13.62 18.16 3.36
CA ILE A 83 -12.17 18.42 3.20
C ILE A 83 -11.53 18.76 4.55
N ILE A 84 -12.14 19.63 5.36
CA ILE A 84 -11.63 20.01 6.69
C ILE A 84 -11.60 18.78 7.62
N ASP A 85 -12.69 18.02 7.64
CA ASP A 85 -12.80 16.81 8.46
C ASP A 85 -11.78 15.74 8.02
N SER A 86 -11.54 15.57 6.72
CA SER A 86 -10.51 14.69 6.20
C SER A 86 -9.09 15.12 6.63
N LEU A 87 -8.78 16.41 6.57
CA LEU A 87 -7.50 16.95 7.05
C LEU A 87 -7.31 16.68 8.54
N PHE A 88 -8.33 17.01 9.34
CA PHE A 88 -8.31 16.80 10.79
C PHE A 88 -8.08 15.32 11.16
N VAL A 89 -8.88 14.44 10.57
CA VAL A 89 -8.80 13.00 10.80
C VAL A 89 -7.43 12.44 10.37
N SER A 90 -6.95 12.85 9.18
CA SER A 90 -5.68 12.34 8.65
C SER A 90 -4.47 12.82 9.44
N ILE A 91 -4.50 14.05 9.96
CA ILE A 91 -3.46 14.56 10.86
C ILE A 91 -3.42 13.72 12.14
N LEU A 92 -4.56 13.50 12.79
CA LEU A 92 -4.61 12.74 14.04
C LEU A 92 -4.27 11.26 13.83
N ALA A 93 -4.81 10.62 12.80
CA ALA A 93 -4.46 9.25 12.42
C ALA A 93 -2.97 9.11 12.12
N GLY A 94 -2.38 10.07 11.39
CA GLY A 94 -0.96 10.15 11.10
C GLY A 94 -0.09 10.20 12.35
N PHE A 95 -0.44 11.04 13.32
CA PHE A 95 0.27 11.12 14.61
C PHE A 95 0.14 9.83 15.42
N ILE A 96 -1.07 9.30 15.57
CA ILE A 96 -1.35 8.07 16.32
C ILE A 96 -0.56 6.90 15.69
N ALA A 97 -0.70 6.69 14.40
CA ALA A 97 -0.01 5.59 13.71
C ALA A 97 1.51 5.73 13.77
N THR A 98 2.05 6.95 13.67
CA THR A 98 3.50 7.18 13.77
C THR A 98 4.00 6.91 15.18
N ALA A 99 3.29 7.33 16.20
CA ALA A 99 3.65 7.06 17.60
C ALA A 99 3.59 5.57 17.93
N LEU A 100 2.50 4.89 17.53
CA LEU A 100 2.34 3.44 17.73
C LEU A 100 3.35 2.65 16.88
N GLY A 101 3.58 3.04 15.64
CA GLY A 101 4.57 2.45 14.74
C GLY A 101 6.00 2.59 15.26
N LEU A 102 6.34 3.74 15.88
CA LEU A 102 7.61 3.93 16.57
C LEU A 102 7.74 2.98 17.76
N ALA A 103 6.73 2.90 18.61
CA ALA A 103 6.75 2.02 19.79
C ALA A 103 6.92 0.55 19.38
N VAL A 104 6.15 0.08 18.37
CA VAL A 104 6.25 -1.28 17.84
C VAL A 104 7.63 -1.52 17.21
N SER A 105 8.13 -0.56 16.41
CA SER A 105 9.46 -0.67 15.77
C SER A 105 10.56 -0.75 16.82
N TRP A 106 10.48 0.06 17.86
CA TRP A 106 11.44 0.05 18.96
C TRP A 106 11.42 -1.29 19.70
N ILE A 107 10.24 -1.77 20.10
CA ILE A 107 10.08 -3.05 20.80
C ILE A 107 10.65 -4.20 19.97
N LEU A 108 10.32 -4.30 18.69
CA LEU A 108 10.73 -5.42 17.85
C LEU A 108 12.21 -5.36 17.43
N ARG A 109 12.80 -4.17 17.26
CA ARG A 109 14.17 -3.99 16.78
C ARG A 109 15.20 -3.82 17.88
N ARG A 110 14.81 -3.28 19.06
CA ARG A 110 15.74 -2.89 20.12
C ARG A 110 15.61 -3.73 21.40
N THR A 111 14.65 -4.65 21.49
CA THR A 111 14.46 -5.49 22.68
C THR A 111 14.52 -6.99 22.36
N ASP A 112 14.71 -7.79 23.41
CA ASP A 112 14.73 -9.25 23.36
C ASP A 112 13.34 -9.89 23.46
N ILE A 113 12.26 -9.15 23.11
CA ILE A 113 10.89 -9.67 23.15
C ILE A 113 10.79 -10.99 22.35
N LYS A 114 10.19 -12.01 22.96
CA LYS A 114 9.96 -13.30 22.28
C LYS A 114 8.78 -13.22 21.33
N GLY A 115 8.75 -14.10 20.32
CA GLY A 115 7.65 -14.16 19.37
C GLY A 115 7.67 -13.08 18.28
N LYS A 116 8.82 -12.48 17.98
CA LYS A 116 8.97 -11.44 16.94
C LYS A 116 8.33 -11.81 15.61
N ARG A 117 8.38 -13.11 15.23
CA ARG A 117 7.73 -13.60 13.98
C ARG A 117 6.22 -13.47 14.02
N ILE A 118 5.60 -13.74 15.19
CA ILE A 118 4.14 -13.63 15.39
C ILE A 118 3.73 -12.16 15.31
N TRP A 119 4.44 -11.29 16.02
CA TRP A 119 4.17 -9.84 16.03
C TRP A 119 4.35 -9.23 14.63
N SER A 120 5.45 -9.57 13.94
CA SER A 120 5.64 -9.12 12.56
C SER A 120 4.57 -9.69 11.63
N GLY A 121 4.17 -10.94 11.80
CA GLY A 121 3.07 -11.55 11.04
C GLY A 121 1.75 -10.81 11.23
N ALA A 122 1.41 -10.40 12.46
CA ALA A 122 0.22 -9.61 12.75
C ALA A 122 0.26 -8.20 12.10
N ILE A 123 1.43 -7.57 12.05
CA ILE A 123 1.60 -6.29 11.34
C ILE A 123 1.40 -6.47 9.82
N TRP A 124 1.97 -7.54 9.25
CA TRP A 124 1.76 -7.87 7.84
C TRP A 124 0.30 -8.21 7.53
N PHE A 125 -0.37 -8.91 8.44
CA PHE A 125 -1.79 -9.19 8.33
C PHE A 125 -2.61 -7.90 8.31
N LEU A 126 -2.33 -6.97 9.22
CA LEU A 126 -2.99 -5.66 9.28
C LEU A 126 -2.78 -4.83 7.99
N LEU A 127 -1.63 -4.97 7.32
CA LEU A 127 -1.37 -4.34 6.02
C LEU A 127 -2.23 -4.93 4.88
N LEU A 128 -2.63 -6.21 4.99
CA LEU A 128 -3.41 -6.90 3.98
C LEU A 128 -4.92 -6.66 4.11
N VAL A 129 -5.41 -6.39 5.33
CA VAL A 129 -6.83 -6.18 5.60
C VAL A 129 -7.21 -4.75 5.23
N PRO A 130 -8.12 -4.53 4.27
CA PRO A 130 -8.60 -3.19 3.94
C PRO A 130 -9.36 -2.55 5.10
N THR A 131 -9.34 -1.23 5.13
CA THR A 131 -9.98 -0.42 6.17
C THR A 131 -11.48 -0.65 6.27
N TYR A 132 -12.17 -0.86 5.15
CA TYR A 132 -13.62 -1.11 5.16
C TYR A 132 -13.98 -2.43 5.86
N LEU A 133 -13.17 -3.50 5.74
CA LEU A 133 -13.40 -4.75 6.47
C LEU A 133 -13.14 -4.58 7.98
N THR A 134 -12.08 -3.88 8.34
CA THR A 134 -11.80 -3.55 9.75
C THR A 134 -12.95 -2.75 10.34
N THR A 135 -13.47 -1.77 9.60
CA THR A 135 -14.61 -0.96 9.99
C THR A 135 -15.87 -1.79 10.15
N GLU A 136 -16.17 -2.66 9.18
CA GLU A 136 -17.32 -3.57 9.24
C GLU A 136 -17.26 -4.45 10.48
N GLY A 137 -16.09 -4.99 10.82
CA GLY A 137 -15.93 -5.80 12.01
C GLY A 137 -16.26 -5.05 13.30
N TRP A 138 -15.78 -3.82 13.45
CA TRP A 138 -16.13 -2.97 14.58
C TRP A 138 -17.60 -2.60 14.63
N GLN A 139 -18.21 -2.27 13.46
CA GLN A 139 -19.63 -1.96 13.36
C GLN A 139 -20.48 -3.14 13.79
N ARG A 140 -20.22 -4.35 13.25
CA ARG A 140 -20.98 -5.56 13.61
C ARG A 140 -20.85 -5.90 15.09
N LEU A 141 -19.75 -5.53 15.72
CA LEU A 141 -19.56 -5.75 17.16
C LEU A 141 -20.39 -4.77 17.99
N LEU A 142 -20.34 -3.47 17.65
CA LEU A 142 -20.82 -2.37 18.49
C LEU A 142 -22.25 -1.92 18.21
N GLU A 143 -22.81 -2.15 17.02
CA GLU A 143 -24.16 -1.71 16.65
C GLU A 143 -25.24 -2.18 17.64
N PRO A 144 -26.34 -1.44 17.79
CA PRO A 144 -27.43 -1.80 18.71
C PRO A 144 -28.01 -3.20 18.48
N SER A 145 -27.98 -3.69 17.22
CA SER A 145 -28.34 -5.05 16.84
C SER A 145 -27.12 -5.96 16.65
N GLY A 146 -25.93 -5.51 17.08
CA GLY A 146 -24.65 -6.17 16.86
C GLY A 146 -24.38 -7.32 17.83
N VAL A 147 -23.18 -7.88 17.71
CA VAL A 147 -22.76 -9.08 18.45
C VAL A 147 -22.79 -8.87 19.97
N LEU A 148 -22.30 -7.72 20.48
CA LEU A 148 -22.32 -7.44 21.91
C LEU A 148 -23.74 -7.28 22.46
N SER A 149 -24.60 -6.57 21.75
CA SER A 149 -26.01 -6.44 22.16
C SER A 149 -26.73 -7.79 22.24
N LYS A 150 -26.47 -8.68 21.27
CA LYS A 150 -27.02 -10.05 21.27
C LYS A 150 -26.46 -10.92 22.40
N ALA A 151 -25.26 -10.60 22.89
CA ALA A 151 -24.67 -11.23 24.08
C ALA A 151 -25.13 -10.57 25.40
N ASN A 152 -26.14 -9.69 25.36
CA ASN A 152 -26.65 -8.90 26.48
C ASN A 152 -25.59 -7.95 27.12
N ILE A 153 -24.60 -7.53 26.32
CA ILE A 153 -23.59 -6.55 26.72
C ILE A 153 -23.99 -5.18 26.18
N ASN A 154 -24.19 -4.22 27.06
CA ASN A 154 -24.53 -2.86 26.65
C ASN A 154 -23.32 -2.15 26.03
N ALA A 155 -23.28 -2.08 24.69
CA ALA A 155 -22.24 -1.38 23.93
C ALA A 155 -22.63 0.07 23.58
N ALA A 156 -23.81 0.55 23.97
CA ALA A 156 -24.29 1.87 23.56
C ALA A 156 -23.34 3.04 23.88
N PRO A 157 -22.64 3.11 25.04
CA PRO A 157 -21.70 4.20 25.31
C PRO A 157 -20.54 4.21 24.32
N ILE A 158 -20.00 3.02 23.98
CA ILE A 158 -18.89 2.87 23.02
C ILE A 158 -19.38 3.14 21.59
N TYR A 159 -20.58 2.68 21.26
CA TYR A 159 -21.21 2.91 19.97
C TYR A 159 -21.30 4.40 19.63
N HIS A 160 -21.87 5.22 20.51
CA HIS A 160 -22.02 6.66 20.29
C HIS A 160 -20.68 7.40 20.09
N ILE A 161 -19.61 6.92 20.73
CA ILE A 161 -18.26 7.47 20.55
C ILE A 161 -17.65 7.00 19.25
N PHE A 162 -17.82 5.70 18.93
CA PHE A 162 -17.20 5.07 17.76
C PHE A 162 -17.86 5.50 16.44
N PHE A 163 -19.19 5.68 16.41
CA PHE A 163 -19.91 6.14 15.23
C PHE A 163 -19.82 7.67 15.08
N GLY A 164 -18.60 8.13 14.80
CA GLY A 164 -18.26 9.53 14.63
C GLY A 164 -16.78 9.71 14.29
N PRO A 165 -16.25 10.93 14.45
CA PRO A 165 -14.85 11.25 14.14
C PRO A 165 -13.86 10.35 14.87
N VAL A 166 -14.15 10.01 16.13
CA VAL A 166 -13.26 9.19 16.98
C VAL A 166 -13.03 7.81 16.39
N GLY A 167 -14.08 7.13 15.94
CA GLY A 167 -13.95 5.81 15.31
C GLY A 167 -13.21 5.87 13.98
N VAL A 168 -13.46 6.91 13.18
CA VAL A 168 -12.73 7.14 11.92
C VAL A 168 -11.24 7.31 12.19
N ILE A 169 -10.86 8.19 13.13
CA ILE A 169 -9.46 8.40 13.55
C ILE A 169 -8.84 7.12 14.09
N PHE A 170 -9.60 6.39 14.90
CA PHE A 170 -9.15 5.13 15.50
C PHE A 170 -8.84 4.07 14.42
N VAL A 171 -9.78 3.82 13.51
CA VAL A 171 -9.59 2.81 12.45
C VAL A 171 -8.44 3.19 11.54
N LEU A 172 -8.37 4.44 11.07
CA LEU A 172 -7.29 4.92 10.21
C LEU A 172 -5.95 4.91 10.93
N GLY A 173 -5.92 5.30 12.22
CA GLY A 173 -4.72 5.25 13.05
C GLY A 173 -4.17 3.84 13.24
N MET A 174 -5.06 2.86 13.50
CA MET A 174 -4.67 1.45 13.61
C MET A 174 -4.19 0.88 12.27
N SER A 175 -4.92 1.13 11.19
CA SER A 175 -4.56 0.68 9.84
C SER A 175 -3.29 1.35 9.30
N GLY A 176 -2.91 2.51 9.83
CA GLY A 176 -1.67 3.21 9.51
C GLY A 176 -0.41 2.60 10.15
N ILE A 177 -0.54 1.80 11.23
CA ILE A 177 0.59 1.24 11.97
C ILE A 177 1.59 0.47 11.09
N PRO A 178 1.19 -0.41 10.15
CA PRO A 178 2.11 -1.13 9.29
C PRO A 178 2.98 -0.21 8.44
N PHE A 179 2.43 0.86 7.88
CA PHE A 179 3.16 1.83 7.07
C PHE A 179 4.20 2.57 7.91
N ALA A 180 3.81 3.03 9.11
CA ALA A 180 4.72 3.67 10.04
C ALA A 180 5.81 2.71 10.52
N TYR A 181 5.45 1.47 10.87
CA TYR A 181 6.39 0.43 11.26
C TYR A 181 7.43 0.16 10.16
N LEU A 182 7.03 0.00 8.91
CA LEU A 182 7.94 -0.28 7.80
C LEU A 182 8.94 0.87 7.59
N ALA A 183 8.48 2.12 7.61
CA ALA A 183 9.34 3.29 7.44
C ALA A 183 10.36 3.44 8.59
N ILE A 184 9.91 3.28 9.84
CA ILE A 184 10.73 3.49 11.02
C ILE A 184 11.67 2.30 11.28
N SER A 185 11.17 1.06 11.15
CA SER A 185 11.95 -0.14 11.45
C SER A 185 13.14 -0.33 10.51
N ALA A 186 13.02 0.08 9.24
CA ALA A 186 14.11 0.06 8.28
C ALA A 186 15.25 1.00 8.70
N THR A 187 14.91 2.20 9.18
CA THR A 187 15.89 3.17 9.67
C THR A 187 16.55 2.70 10.97
N LEU A 188 15.74 2.17 11.91
CA LEU A 188 16.29 1.61 13.16
C LEU A 188 17.21 0.41 12.91
N ALA A 189 16.91 -0.45 11.94
CA ALA A 189 17.76 -1.58 11.57
C ALA A 189 19.15 -1.12 11.06
N ASN A 190 19.18 0.01 10.36
CA ASN A 190 20.41 0.58 9.81
C ASN A 190 21.18 1.49 10.79
N LEU A 191 20.61 1.81 11.94
CA LEU A 191 21.26 2.63 12.96
C LEU A 191 22.14 1.74 13.84
N GLY A 192 23.45 1.94 13.81
CA GLY A 192 24.42 1.22 14.65
C GLY A 192 24.24 1.53 16.15
N GLY A 193 24.77 0.65 17.01
CA GLY A 193 24.73 0.81 18.46
C GLY A 193 25.64 1.90 19.00
N GLU A 194 26.52 2.45 18.17
CA GLU A 194 27.54 3.44 18.57
C GLU A 194 26.94 4.71 19.19
N LEU A 195 25.82 5.19 18.64
CA LEU A 195 25.11 6.36 19.17
C LEU A 195 24.48 6.08 20.55
N GLU A 196 23.95 4.86 20.75
CA GLU A 196 23.36 4.45 22.01
C GLU A 196 24.45 4.22 23.08
N ASP A 197 25.60 3.68 22.69
CA ASP A 197 26.73 3.48 23.60
C ASP A 197 27.35 4.85 23.99
N ALA A 198 27.48 5.80 23.07
CA ALA A 198 27.88 7.17 23.38
C ALA A 198 26.92 7.86 24.34
N ALA A 199 25.60 7.69 24.14
CA ALA A 199 24.60 8.21 25.07
C ALA A 199 24.75 7.64 26.48
N ARG A 200 25.03 6.35 26.60
CA ARG A 200 25.22 5.68 27.90
C ARG A 200 26.48 6.13 28.63
N VAL A 201 27.54 6.39 27.87
CA VAL A 201 28.81 6.89 28.47
C VAL A 201 28.64 8.29 29.03
N HIS A 202 27.85 9.14 28.38
CA HIS A 202 27.68 10.53 28.80
C HIS A 202 26.60 10.77 29.86
N SER A 203 25.54 9.96 29.95
CA SER A 203 24.38 10.27 30.80
C SER A 203 23.89 9.14 31.69
N GLY A 204 24.32 7.90 31.44
CA GLY A 204 23.93 6.72 32.24
C GLY A 204 22.45 6.34 32.18
N SER A 205 21.57 7.17 31.63
CA SER A 205 20.13 6.97 31.62
C SER A 205 19.65 6.35 30.29
N ARG A 206 18.68 5.43 30.37
CA ARG A 206 18.01 4.86 29.20
C ARG A 206 17.15 5.90 28.45
N ILE A 207 16.65 6.91 29.15
CA ILE A 207 15.83 7.99 28.59
C ILE A 207 16.69 8.89 27.69
N ASP A 208 17.95 9.09 28.01
CA ASP A 208 18.85 9.94 27.23
C ASP A 208 19.26 9.27 25.91
N SER A 209 19.35 7.94 25.89
CA SER A 209 19.50 7.20 24.61
C SER A 209 18.33 7.49 23.66
N PHE A 210 17.10 7.58 24.18
CA PHE A 210 15.92 7.91 23.38
C PHE A 210 15.98 9.35 22.85
N LYS A 211 16.41 10.32 23.69
CA LYS A 211 16.58 11.72 23.27
C LYS A 211 17.62 11.92 22.16
N ILE A 212 18.64 11.05 22.10
CA ILE A 212 19.68 11.11 21.05
C ILE A 212 19.20 10.41 19.77
N VAL A 213 18.53 9.27 19.90
CA VAL A 213 18.05 8.48 18.75
C VAL A 213 16.91 9.19 18.01
N ILE A 214 15.95 9.80 18.72
CA ILE A 214 14.78 10.45 18.10
C ILE A 214 15.16 11.51 17.08
N PRO A 215 16.06 12.47 17.34
CA PRO A 215 16.47 13.44 16.31
C PRO A 215 17.11 12.80 15.08
N VAL A 216 17.84 11.71 15.26
CA VAL A 216 18.51 11.00 14.16
C VAL A 216 17.50 10.27 13.26
N ILE A 217 16.44 9.70 13.86
CA ILE A 217 15.38 9.03 13.11
C ILE A 217 14.23 9.96 12.70
N MET A 218 14.33 11.27 13.00
CA MET A 218 13.30 12.26 12.65
C MET A 218 12.88 12.22 11.18
N PRO A 219 13.79 12.07 10.20
CA PRO A 219 13.39 11.90 8.80
C PRO A 219 12.50 10.68 8.55
N ALA A 220 12.74 9.58 9.27
CA ALA A 220 11.90 8.39 9.16
C ALA A 220 10.53 8.59 9.83
N LEU A 221 10.48 9.31 10.94
CA LEU A 221 9.21 9.68 11.59
C LEU A 221 8.38 10.59 10.70
N MET A 222 9.00 11.59 10.09
CA MET A 222 8.33 12.48 9.13
C MET A 222 7.85 11.71 7.88
N SER A 223 8.65 10.74 7.40
CA SER A 223 8.24 9.89 6.29
C SER A 223 7.07 8.99 6.68
N ALA A 224 7.09 8.41 7.87
CA ALA A 224 6.01 7.60 8.41
C ALA A 224 4.71 8.42 8.51
N PHE A 225 4.78 9.61 9.11
CA PHE A 225 3.65 10.53 9.20
C PHE A 225 3.11 10.90 7.81
N ALA A 226 4.00 11.29 6.88
CA ALA A 226 3.59 11.70 5.53
C ALA A 226 2.89 10.57 4.76
N ILE A 227 3.39 9.34 4.88
CA ILE A 227 2.77 8.17 4.23
C ILE A 227 1.40 7.90 4.85
N VAL A 228 1.30 7.81 6.18
CA VAL A 228 0.03 7.54 6.86
C VAL A 228 -0.99 8.65 6.61
N PHE A 229 -0.56 9.91 6.65
CA PHE A 229 -1.42 11.04 6.32
C PHE A 229 -1.98 10.92 4.90
N ALA A 230 -1.13 10.63 3.90
CA ALA A 230 -1.57 10.49 2.51
C ALA A 230 -2.52 9.30 2.31
N GLU A 231 -2.23 8.15 2.95
CA GLU A 231 -3.10 6.98 2.94
C GLU A 231 -4.46 7.30 3.60
N SER A 232 -4.46 7.99 4.75
CA SER A 232 -5.70 8.38 5.44
C SER A 232 -6.53 9.40 4.65
N MET A 233 -5.88 10.38 4.00
CA MET A 233 -6.55 11.34 3.09
C MET A 233 -7.17 10.67 1.88
N SER A 234 -6.58 9.56 1.44
CA SER A 234 -7.00 8.80 0.26
C SER A 234 -7.97 7.68 0.59
N ASP A 235 -8.20 7.39 1.87
CA ASP A 235 -9.04 6.27 2.29
C ASP A 235 -10.50 6.49 1.93
N PHE A 236 -11.03 5.56 1.15
CA PHE A 236 -12.44 5.51 0.79
C PHE A 236 -13.20 4.46 1.61
N GLY A 237 -12.51 3.46 2.13
CA GLY A 237 -13.10 2.35 2.85
C GLY A 237 -13.84 2.80 4.11
N VAL A 238 -13.16 3.50 5.02
CA VAL A 238 -13.75 4.06 6.25
C VAL A 238 -14.75 5.17 5.91
N ALA A 239 -14.44 5.98 4.89
CA ALA A 239 -15.34 7.06 4.44
C ALA A 239 -16.70 6.52 3.99
N TYR A 240 -16.70 5.46 3.20
CA TYR A 240 -17.91 4.83 2.68
C TYR A 240 -18.68 4.04 3.74
N THR A 241 -17.99 3.28 4.60
CA THR A 241 -18.64 2.36 5.54
C THR A 241 -19.03 3.02 6.87
N LEU A 242 -18.15 3.81 7.48
CA LEU A 242 -18.38 4.40 8.80
C LEU A 242 -18.80 5.87 8.73
N ALA A 243 -18.03 6.69 8.03
CA ALA A 243 -18.23 8.13 8.04
C ALA A 243 -19.58 8.53 7.39
N ALA A 244 -19.96 7.87 6.29
CA ALA A 244 -21.25 8.08 5.64
C ALA A 244 -22.42 7.72 6.57
N ASN A 245 -22.34 6.58 7.26
CA ASN A 245 -23.37 6.13 8.20
C ASN A 245 -23.43 7.01 9.47
N ALA A 246 -22.29 7.58 9.88
CA ALA A 246 -22.20 8.49 11.02
C ALA A 246 -22.57 9.95 10.67
N HIS A 247 -23.00 10.23 9.43
CA HIS A 247 -23.25 11.59 8.92
C HIS A 247 -22.04 12.53 9.11
N PHE A 248 -20.84 11.99 9.10
CA PHE A 248 -19.57 12.71 9.23
C PHE A 248 -18.94 12.81 7.84
N PRO A 249 -19.02 13.97 7.15
CA PRO A 249 -18.54 14.08 5.78
C PRO A 249 -17.02 13.90 5.70
N ILE A 250 -16.57 13.12 4.71
CA ILE A 250 -15.16 12.95 4.36
C ILE A 250 -15.00 13.18 2.86
N ALA A 251 -13.90 13.82 2.45
CA ALA A 251 -13.71 14.31 1.09
C ALA A 251 -13.77 13.21 0.01
N THR A 252 -13.26 11.99 0.30
CA THR A 252 -13.35 10.86 -0.64
C THR A 252 -14.78 10.41 -0.87
N TYR A 253 -15.61 10.42 0.16
CA TYR A 253 -17.04 10.13 0.04
C TYR A 253 -17.81 11.26 -0.63
N THR A 254 -17.49 12.54 -0.33
CA THR A 254 -18.13 13.68 -1.00
C THR A 254 -17.80 13.73 -2.50
N LEU A 255 -16.57 13.36 -2.88
CA LEU A 255 -16.21 13.18 -4.29
C LEU A 255 -17.06 12.08 -4.94
N PHE A 256 -17.13 10.90 -4.29
CA PHE A 256 -17.95 9.78 -4.77
C PHE A 256 -19.42 10.21 -4.95
N SER A 257 -20.00 10.85 -3.94
CA SER A 257 -21.40 11.32 -3.97
C SER A 257 -21.66 12.30 -5.13
N ALA A 258 -20.70 13.14 -5.48
CA ALA A 258 -20.82 14.09 -6.59
C ALA A 258 -20.93 13.41 -7.99
N ILE A 259 -20.48 12.15 -8.11
CA ILE A 259 -20.52 11.38 -9.35
C ILE A 259 -21.47 10.18 -9.29
N ASP A 260 -22.04 9.87 -8.13
CA ASP A 260 -23.00 8.77 -7.93
C ASP A 260 -24.43 9.28 -7.75
N SER A 261 -24.62 10.51 -7.25
CA SER A 261 -25.92 11.12 -7.00
C SER A 261 -26.36 12.01 -8.16
N VAL A 262 -27.67 12.01 -8.45
CA VAL A 262 -28.26 12.87 -9.52
C VAL A 262 -28.64 14.22 -8.93
N PRO A 263 -28.26 15.36 -9.57
CA PRO A 263 -27.52 15.49 -10.82
C PRO A 263 -26.01 15.25 -10.67
N LEU A 264 -25.40 14.51 -11.62
CA LEU A 264 -23.97 14.25 -11.64
C LEU A 264 -23.17 15.55 -11.79
N ASN A 265 -22.16 15.75 -10.95
CA ASN A 265 -21.30 16.94 -11.01
C ASN A 265 -19.82 16.57 -11.07
N PHE A 266 -19.35 16.21 -12.26
CA PHE A 266 -17.95 15.88 -12.49
C PHE A 266 -17.00 17.05 -12.27
N GLN A 267 -17.45 18.30 -12.47
CA GLN A 267 -16.63 19.48 -12.24
C GLN A 267 -16.34 19.70 -10.74
N GLN A 268 -17.36 19.52 -9.89
CA GLN A 268 -17.20 19.53 -8.43
C GLN A 268 -16.30 18.37 -7.97
N ALA A 269 -16.54 17.16 -8.46
CA ALA A 269 -15.73 15.98 -8.13
C ALA A 269 -14.25 16.18 -8.51
N ALA A 270 -13.97 16.75 -9.68
CA ALA A 270 -12.62 17.06 -10.12
C ALA A 270 -11.95 18.13 -9.24
N ALA A 271 -12.69 19.15 -8.82
CA ALA A 271 -12.19 20.18 -7.89
C ALA A 271 -11.87 19.57 -6.50
N ILE A 272 -12.72 18.70 -5.96
CA ILE A 272 -12.43 17.95 -4.72
C ILE A 272 -11.19 17.07 -4.93
N GLY A 273 -11.06 16.41 -6.08
CA GLY A 273 -9.89 15.63 -6.46
C GLY A 273 -8.59 16.44 -6.42
N TRP A 274 -8.59 17.67 -6.94
CA TRP A 274 -7.47 18.59 -6.82
C TRP A 274 -7.09 18.88 -5.37
N LEU A 275 -8.09 19.17 -4.53
CA LEU A 275 -7.86 19.49 -3.11
C LEU A 275 -7.32 18.26 -2.35
N LEU A 276 -7.80 17.05 -2.65
CA LEU A 276 -7.28 15.81 -2.09
C LEU A 276 -5.81 15.58 -2.46
N VAL A 277 -5.49 15.68 -3.76
CA VAL A 277 -4.12 15.51 -4.25
C VAL A 277 -3.19 16.57 -3.67
N ALA A 278 -3.60 17.82 -3.68
CA ALA A 278 -2.81 18.92 -3.11
C ALA A 278 -2.55 18.70 -1.62
N SER A 279 -3.58 18.33 -0.85
CA SER A 279 -3.46 18.05 0.58
C SER A 279 -2.52 16.89 0.87
N ALA A 280 -2.63 15.77 0.12
CA ALA A 280 -1.76 14.60 0.27
C ALA A 280 -0.29 14.91 -0.08
N MET A 281 -0.05 15.83 -1.01
CA MET A 281 1.31 16.23 -1.39
C MET A 281 2.03 17.13 -0.36
N VAL A 282 1.29 17.89 0.46
CA VAL A 282 1.87 18.83 1.44
C VAL A 282 2.89 18.15 2.38
N PRO A 283 2.55 17.09 3.14
CA PRO A 283 3.50 16.48 4.06
C PRO A 283 4.67 15.80 3.33
N ILE A 284 4.46 15.28 2.11
CA ILE A 284 5.51 14.68 1.29
C ILE A 284 6.54 15.74 0.86
N VAL A 285 6.08 16.91 0.41
CA VAL A 285 6.96 18.03 0.03
C VAL A 285 7.71 18.58 1.25
N LEU A 286 6.99 18.74 2.37
CA LEU A 286 7.59 19.22 3.62
C LEU A 286 8.68 18.27 4.11
N GLN A 287 8.40 16.98 4.14
CA GLN A 287 9.36 15.92 4.48
C GLN A 287 10.62 15.99 3.59
N ARG A 288 10.45 16.13 2.28
CA ARG A 288 11.57 16.25 1.34
C ARG A 288 12.41 17.51 1.60
N ARG A 289 11.80 18.66 1.89
CA ARG A 289 12.52 19.91 2.21
C ARG A 289 13.37 19.75 3.48
N VAL A 290 12.79 19.21 4.55
CA VAL A 290 13.47 19.00 5.83
C VAL A 290 14.61 17.98 5.68
N THR A 291 14.41 16.91 4.93
CA THR A 291 15.44 15.88 4.72
C THR A 291 16.61 16.40 3.88
N LYS A 292 16.37 17.27 2.89
CA LYS A 292 17.44 17.88 2.07
C LYS A 292 18.27 18.90 2.83
N SER A 293 17.70 19.61 3.81
CA SER A 293 18.37 20.70 4.53
C SER A 293 19.37 20.22 5.58
N LYS A 294 19.32 18.97 6.00
CA LYS A 294 20.20 18.40 7.03
C LYS A 294 20.84 17.11 6.52
N SER A 295 22.17 17.01 6.60
CA SER A 295 22.85 15.75 6.33
C SER A 295 22.66 14.80 7.50
N TYR A 296 21.76 13.84 7.34
CA TYR A 296 21.56 12.72 8.28
C TYR A 296 22.45 11.51 7.91
N ALA A 297 23.48 11.72 7.07
CA ALA A 297 24.42 10.67 6.75
C ALA A 297 25.24 10.34 7.99
N VAL A 298 24.99 9.18 8.57
CA VAL A 298 25.89 8.61 9.57
C VAL A 298 27.19 8.27 8.83
N VAL A 299 28.25 9.02 9.10
CA VAL A 299 29.57 8.81 8.50
C VAL A 299 29.99 7.37 8.78
N GLY A 300 30.17 6.60 7.69
CA GLY A 300 30.36 5.16 7.75
C GLY A 300 31.67 4.73 8.39
N GLY A 301 31.55 4.07 9.54
CA GLY A 301 32.51 3.13 10.05
C GLY A 301 31.99 1.69 9.89
N ARG A 302 32.75 0.68 10.29
CA ARG A 302 32.26 -0.72 10.44
C ARG A 302 31.04 -0.70 11.36
N ARG A 303 29.84 -0.86 10.80
CA ARG A 303 28.58 -0.83 11.55
C ARG A 303 28.58 -1.95 12.58
N ARG A 304 28.66 -1.60 13.85
CA ARG A 304 28.43 -2.54 14.94
C ARG A 304 26.92 -2.73 15.09
N ALA A 305 26.45 -3.98 15.10
CA ALA A 305 25.04 -4.26 15.34
C ALA A 305 24.59 -3.62 16.66
N ALA A 306 23.42 -2.99 16.63
CA ALA A 306 22.87 -2.37 17.84
C ALA A 306 22.66 -3.44 18.93
N LYS A 307 23.06 -3.12 20.15
CA LYS A 307 22.90 -4.03 21.28
C LYS A 307 21.43 -4.20 21.61
N ILE A 308 20.94 -5.44 21.51
CA ILE A 308 19.57 -5.77 21.92
C ILE A 308 19.46 -5.58 23.44
N MET A 309 18.47 -4.80 23.87
CA MET A 309 18.20 -4.55 25.28
C MET A 309 17.47 -5.75 25.89
N ASN A 310 18.07 -6.35 26.91
CA ASN A 310 17.39 -7.35 27.70
C ASN A 310 16.34 -6.68 28.58
N ILE A 311 15.06 -6.96 28.31
CA ILE A 311 13.94 -6.47 29.10
C ILE A 311 13.64 -7.46 30.24
N THR A 312 13.47 -6.94 31.46
CA THR A 312 13.20 -7.76 32.62
C THR A 312 12.07 -7.17 33.48
N GLY A 313 11.50 -7.98 34.38
CA GLY A 313 10.53 -7.54 35.35
C GLY A 313 9.35 -6.77 34.78
N ARG A 314 8.98 -5.66 35.41
CA ARG A 314 7.81 -4.83 35.08
C ARG A 314 7.84 -4.30 33.63
N THR A 315 9.02 -3.93 33.10
CA THR A 315 9.18 -3.42 31.74
C THR A 315 8.77 -4.48 30.71
N ARG A 316 9.16 -5.74 30.94
CA ARG A 316 8.75 -6.86 30.06
C ARG A 316 7.23 -7.00 30.02
N VAL A 317 6.59 -7.01 31.19
CA VAL A 317 5.12 -7.12 31.30
C VAL A 317 4.42 -5.98 30.55
N ILE A 318 4.86 -4.73 30.76
CA ILE A 318 4.26 -3.56 30.10
C ILE A 318 4.40 -3.65 28.57
N MET A 319 5.57 -4.05 28.05
CA MET A 319 5.77 -4.15 26.61
C MET A 319 4.92 -5.28 25.97
N TYR A 320 4.80 -6.44 26.64
CA TYR A 320 3.90 -7.50 26.16
C TYR A 320 2.43 -7.07 26.24
N ALA A 321 2.01 -6.46 27.36
CA ALA A 321 0.65 -5.96 27.50
C ALA A 321 0.31 -4.93 26.41
N PHE A 322 1.21 -3.99 26.15
CA PHE A 322 1.06 -3.02 25.07
C PHE A 322 0.90 -3.71 23.70
N MET A 323 1.79 -4.66 23.36
CA MET A 323 1.72 -5.37 22.08
C MET A 323 0.44 -6.22 21.94
N ILE A 324 0.03 -6.88 23.03
CA ILE A 324 -1.20 -7.68 23.07
C ILE A 324 -2.41 -6.78 22.87
N VAL A 325 -2.55 -5.71 23.68
CA VAL A 325 -3.68 -4.78 23.59
C VAL A 325 -3.76 -4.18 22.19
N LEU A 326 -2.64 -3.74 21.65
CA LEU A 326 -2.58 -3.18 20.30
C LEU A 326 -3.07 -4.17 19.24
N MET A 327 -2.58 -5.42 19.28
CA MET A 327 -2.96 -6.45 18.31
C MET A 327 -4.40 -6.92 18.51
N VAL A 328 -4.87 -6.97 19.76
CA VAL A 328 -6.27 -7.28 20.06
C VAL A 328 -7.18 -6.22 19.45
N LEU A 329 -6.91 -4.94 19.68
CA LEU A 329 -7.74 -3.85 19.16
C LEU A 329 -7.64 -3.71 17.63
N ALA A 330 -6.46 -3.84 17.06
CA ALA A 330 -6.26 -3.62 15.64
C ALA A 330 -6.69 -4.82 14.76
N VAL A 331 -6.59 -6.06 15.29
CA VAL A 331 -6.78 -7.29 14.51
C VAL A 331 -7.89 -8.18 15.08
N MET A 332 -7.75 -8.58 16.37
CA MET A 332 -8.63 -9.62 16.90
C MET A 332 -10.08 -9.15 17.04
N VAL A 333 -10.30 -7.95 17.55
CA VAL A 333 -11.66 -7.42 17.78
C VAL A 333 -12.44 -7.28 16.47
N PRO A 334 -11.93 -6.61 15.41
CA PRO A 334 -12.68 -6.54 14.15
C PRO A 334 -12.87 -7.92 13.50
N LEU A 335 -11.90 -8.83 13.56
CA LEU A 335 -12.06 -10.19 13.07
C LEU A 335 -13.16 -10.95 13.83
N LEU A 336 -13.16 -10.87 15.15
CA LEU A 336 -14.20 -11.49 15.98
C LEU A 336 -15.58 -10.90 15.68
N GLY A 337 -15.67 -9.58 15.45
CA GLY A 337 -16.91 -8.94 15.05
C GLY A 337 -17.44 -9.50 13.72
N MET A 338 -16.60 -9.59 12.70
CA MET A 338 -16.99 -10.17 11.40
C MET A 338 -17.32 -11.65 11.49
N VAL A 339 -16.43 -12.45 12.11
CA VAL A 339 -16.61 -13.91 12.21
C VAL A 339 -17.86 -14.23 13.00
N SER A 340 -18.08 -13.63 14.17
CA SER A 340 -19.28 -13.90 14.96
C SER A 340 -20.57 -13.46 14.25
N ALA A 341 -20.58 -12.29 13.61
CA ALA A 341 -21.73 -11.83 12.83
C ALA A 341 -22.05 -12.74 11.63
N SER A 342 -21.04 -13.34 11.02
CA SER A 342 -21.24 -14.26 9.87
C SER A 342 -21.99 -15.55 10.21
N PHE A 343 -21.99 -15.96 11.48
CA PHE A 343 -22.72 -17.12 11.97
C PHE A 343 -24.12 -16.79 12.49
N ILE A 344 -24.52 -15.52 12.54
CA ILE A 344 -25.84 -15.15 13.07
C ILE A 344 -26.88 -15.18 11.96
N LYS A 345 -28.06 -15.79 12.26
CA LYS A 345 -29.12 -16.03 11.29
C LYS A 345 -29.85 -14.77 10.81
N GLY A 346 -29.86 -13.68 11.56
CA GLY A 346 -30.54 -12.43 11.19
C GLY A 346 -30.60 -11.40 12.30
N LEU A 347 -31.11 -10.22 11.96
CA LEU A 347 -31.39 -9.12 12.88
C LEU A 347 -32.50 -9.56 13.85
N GLY A 348 -32.37 -9.24 15.14
CA GLY A 348 -33.39 -9.50 16.14
C GLY A 348 -33.31 -10.85 16.86
N THR A 349 -32.39 -11.74 16.51
CA THR A 349 -32.19 -13.00 17.25
C THR A 349 -31.11 -12.81 18.33
N ASN A 350 -31.38 -13.18 19.57
CA ASN A 350 -30.41 -13.19 20.66
C ASN A 350 -29.37 -14.32 20.47
N PHE A 351 -28.19 -14.18 21.09
CA PHE A 351 -27.20 -15.24 21.09
C PHE A 351 -27.74 -16.48 21.81
N GLY A 352 -27.83 -17.59 21.07
CA GLY A 352 -28.25 -18.89 21.56
C GLY A 352 -27.86 -19.97 20.58
N ALA A 353 -27.86 -21.24 20.98
CA ALA A 353 -27.50 -22.36 20.10
C ALA A 353 -28.36 -22.41 18.82
N THR A 354 -29.62 -21.95 18.88
CA THR A 354 -30.55 -21.89 17.75
C THR A 354 -30.33 -20.69 16.81
N SER A 355 -29.55 -19.68 17.21
CA SER A 355 -29.27 -18.49 16.40
C SER A 355 -28.05 -18.65 15.52
N LEU A 356 -27.16 -19.60 15.82
CA LEU A 356 -25.97 -19.86 15.03
C LEU A 356 -26.29 -20.68 13.78
N THR A 357 -25.80 -20.27 12.65
CA THR A 357 -26.09 -20.94 11.37
C THR A 357 -24.90 -20.85 10.39
N LEU A 358 -24.79 -21.89 9.58
CA LEU A 358 -23.90 -21.89 8.40
C LEU A 358 -24.65 -21.49 7.12
N SER A 359 -25.95 -21.13 7.21
CA SER A 359 -26.77 -20.80 6.03
C SER A 359 -26.22 -19.59 5.29
N ASN A 360 -25.64 -18.60 5.99
CA ASN A 360 -24.99 -17.44 5.37
C ASN A 360 -23.86 -17.87 4.43
N TYR A 361 -22.99 -18.76 4.90
CA TYR A 361 -21.89 -19.29 4.07
C TYR A 361 -22.41 -20.12 2.90
N ARG A 362 -23.40 -20.98 3.10
CA ARG A 362 -24.00 -21.76 2.00
C ARG A 362 -24.59 -20.84 0.92
N ARG A 363 -25.34 -19.82 1.33
CA ARG A 363 -25.95 -18.85 0.41
C ARG A 363 -24.86 -18.05 -0.35
N VAL A 364 -23.89 -17.49 0.38
CA VAL A 364 -22.79 -16.71 -0.22
C VAL A 364 -21.94 -17.60 -1.11
N PHE A 365 -21.67 -18.85 -0.73
CA PHE A 365 -20.91 -19.79 -1.53
C PHE A 365 -21.62 -20.17 -2.83
N SER A 366 -22.94 -20.36 -2.79
CA SER A 366 -23.74 -20.61 -4.00
C SER A 366 -23.76 -19.39 -4.93
N LEU A 367 -23.91 -18.20 -4.39
CA LEU A 367 -23.79 -16.94 -5.13
C LEU A 367 -22.38 -16.74 -5.68
N THR A 368 -21.34 -17.17 -4.95
CA THR A 368 -19.95 -16.97 -5.32
C THR A 368 -19.44 -17.97 -6.36
N LEU A 369 -19.96 -19.18 -6.46
CA LEU A 369 -19.50 -20.18 -7.42
C LEU A 369 -20.20 -20.14 -8.79
N GLY A 370 -21.40 -19.57 -8.87
CA GLY A 370 -22.26 -19.58 -10.07
C GLY A 370 -22.03 -18.46 -11.10
N GLY A 371 -20.88 -17.88 -11.21
CA GLY A 371 -20.63 -16.71 -12.09
C GLY A 371 -20.31 -15.43 -11.29
N SER A 372 -19.67 -15.53 -10.26
CA SER A 372 -19.76 -14.94 -8.94
C SER A 372 -18.67 -13.90 -8.68
N PRO A 373 -18.88 -12.97 -7.75
CA PRO A 373 -17.93 -11.93 -7.33
C PRO A 373 -16.53 -12.46 -7.00
N LEU A 374 -16.44 -13.64 -6.34
CA LEU A 374 -15.16 -14.23 -5.96
C LEU A 374 -14.35 -14.70 -7.18
N ARG A 375 -14.99 -15.37 -8.14
CA ARG A 375 -14.30 -15.82 -9.38
C ARG A 375 -13.85 -14.64 -10.22
N PHE A 376 -14.74 -13.65 -10.36
CA PHE A 376 -14.46 -12.44 -11.13
C PHE A 376 -13.29 -11.65 -10.53
N SER A 377 -13.36 -11.32 -9.23
CA SER A 377 -12.28 -10.62 -8.53
C SER A 377 -11.00 -11.46 -8.46
N GLY A 378 -11.11 -12.78 -8.22
CA GLY A 378 -9.97 -13.68 -8.21
C GLY A 378 -9.22 -13.71 -9.54
N TYR A 379 -9.95 -13.85 -10.65
CA TYR A 379 -9.38 -13.81 -12.00
C TYR A 379 -8.68 -12.47 -12.29
N LEU A 380 -9.39 -11.35 -12.04
CA LEU A 380 -8.81 -10.01 -12.26
C LEU A 380 -7.60 -9.77 -11.37
N SER A 381 -7.60 -10.24 -10.12
CA SER A 381 -6.48 -10.07 -9.19
C SER A 381 -5.25 -10.85 -9.62
N VAL A 382 -5.40 -12.09 -10.09
CA VAL A 382 -4.29 -12.88 -10.65
C VAL A 382 -3.73 -12.20 -11.91
N LEU A 383 -4.62 -11.77 -12.81
CA LEU A 383 -4.22 -11.08 -14.04
C LEU A 383 -3.48 -9.78 -13.73
N THR A 384 -4.04 -8.95 -12.84
CA THR A 384 -3.45 -7.68 -12.41
C THR A 384 -2.11 -7.89 -11.72
N ALA A 385 -2.03 -8.80 -10.74
CA ALA A 385 -0.78 -9.07 -10.02
C ALA A 385 0.32 -9.53 -10.97
N THR A 386 -0.01 -10.39 -11.93
CA THR A 386 0.96 -10.91 -12.90
C THR A 386 1.41 -9.80 -13.88
N ALA A 387 0.48 -9.05 -14.43
CA ALA A 387 0.79 -7.92 -15.32
C ALA A 387 1.62 -6.84 -14.58
N THR A 388 1.23 -6.51 -13.35
CA THR A 388 1.93 -5.51 -12.52
C THR A 388 3.36 -5.93 -12.20
N ILE A 389 3.62 -7.22 -11.95
CA ILE A 389 4.99 -7.71 -11.74
C ILE A 389 5.83 -7.57 -13.02
N ILE A 390 5.29 -7.92 -14.17
CA ILE A 390 6.01 -7.84 -15.44
C ILE A 390 6.38 -6.39 -15.76
N PHE A 391 5.39 -5.51 -15.77
CA PHE A 391 5.61 -4.08 -16.06
C PHE A 391 6.38 -3.38 -14.93
N GLY A 392 6.08 -3.70 -13.68
CA GLY A 392 6.74 -3.15 -12.50
C GLY A 392 8.21 -3.51 -12.41
N ALA A 393 8.59 -4.76 -12.70
CA ALA A 393 9.99 -5.17 -12.77
C ALA A 393 10.73 -4.48 -13.91
N TYR A 394 10.06 -4.28 -15.05
CA TYR A 394 10.63 -3.52 -16.17
C TYR A 394 10.89 -2.06 -15.81
N LEU A 395 9.91 -1.37 -15.21
CA LEU A 395 10.07 0.01 -14.74
C LEU A 395 11.14 0.12 -13.65
N ALA A 396 11.10 -0.77 -12.68
CA ALA A 396 12.08 -0.81 -11.59
C ALA A 396 13.51 -1.02 -12.12
N ARG A 397 13.69 -1.84 -13.18
CA ARG A 397 14.99 -2.02 -13.84
C ARG A 397 15.51 -0.73 -14.48
N ILE A 398 14.61 0.11 -15.03
CA ILE A 398 15.01 1.41 -15.59
C ILE A 398 15.45 2.33 -14.46
N LEU A 399 14.66 2.41 -13.39
CA LEU A 399 14.87 3.32 -12.26
C LEU A 399 16.02 2.89 -11.33
N ALA A 400 16.36 1.61 -11.28
CA ALA A 400 17.48 1.11 -10.48
C ALA A 400 18.86 1.51 -11.03
N LYS A 401 18.96 2.03 -12.26
CA LYS A 401 20.22 2.53 -12.82
C LYS A 401 20.59 3.85 -12.16
N ARG A 402 21.89 4.04 -11.84
CA ARG A 402 22.40 5.26 -11.20
C ARG A 402 22.29 6.51 -12.08
N ASP A 403 22.33 6.34 -13.39
CA ASP A 403 22.27 7.44 -14.37
C ASP A 403 21.06 7.20 -15.29
N THR A 404 19.92 7.70 -14.86
CA THR A 404 18.64 7.53 -15.55
C THR A 404 18.34 8.66 -16.53
N GLY A 405 19.13 9.74 -16.51
CA GLY A 405 18.89 10.94 -17.31
C GLY A 405 17.55 11.63 -16.96
N PHE A 406 17.18 12.62 -17.77
CA PHE A 406 15.94 13.38 -17.60
C PHE A 406 14.69 12.48 -17.64
N PHE A 407 14.66 11.52 -18.54
CA PHE A 407 13.52 10.61 -18.70
C PHE A 407 13.29 9.72 -17.47
N GLY A 408 14.36 9.15 -16.92
CA GLY A 408 14.21 8.33 -15.70
C GLY A 408 13.77 9.15 -14.49
N GLN A 409 14.24 10.41 -14.38
CA GLN A 409 13.78 11.33 -13.33
C GLN A 409 12.30 11.69 -13.49
N ALA A 410 11.86 11.96 -14.73
CA ALA A 410 10.45 12.22 -15.01
C ALA A 410 9.57 11.01 -14.69
N LEU A 411 10.00 9.80 -15.08
CA LEU A 411 9.31 8.56 -14.76
C LEU A 411 9.24 8.29 -13.25
N ASP A 412 10.32 8.54 -12.51
CA ASP A 412 10.34 8.41 -11.05
C ASP A 412 9.37 9.40 -10.39
N LEU A 413 9.40 10.66 -10.83
CA LEU A 413 8.47 11.68 -10.33
C LEU A 413 7.02 11.31 -10.60
N LEU A 414 6.73 10.77 -11.79
CA LEU A 414 5.41 10.28 -12.20
C LEU A 414 4.93 9.15 -11.29
N LEU A 415 5.78 8.15 -11.06
CA LEU A 415 5.42 7.03 -10.17
C LEU A 415 5.26 7.48 -8.71
N ILE A 416 6.04 8.47 -8.23
CA ILE A 416 5.84 9.04 -6.90
C ILE A 416 4.51 9.77 -6.83
N GLY A 417 4.21 10.61 -7.82
CA GLY A 417 2.95 11.34 -7.90
C GLY A 417 1.74 10.41 -7.94
N SER A 418 1.84 9.30 -8.69
CA SER A 418 0.75 8.32 -8.81
C SER A 418 0.47 7.58 -7.49
N VAL A 419 1.46 7.36 -6.62
CA VAL A 419 1.23 6.77 -5.29
C VAL A 419 0.39 7.70 -4.40
N ALA A 420 0.48 9.01 -4.60
CA ALA A 420 -0.28 10.00 -3.82
C ALA A 420 -1.70 10.22 -4.36
N LEU A 421 -2.07 9.60 -5.49
CA LEU A 421 -3.42 9.73 -6.06
C LEU A 421 -4.40 8.84 -5.27
N PRO A 422 -5.48 9.42 -4.69
CA PRO A 422 -6.54 8.61 -4.10
C PRO A 422 -7.17 7.68 -5.13
N GLY A 423 -7.44 6.42 -4.74
CA GLY A 423 -8.06 5.44 -5.63
C GLY A 423 -9.39 5.91 -6.20
N ILE A 424 -10.16 6.67 -5.43
CA ILE A 424 -11.44 7.24 -5.89
C ILE A 424 -11.24 8.31 -6.97
N VAL A 425 -10.18 9.12 -6.90
CA VAL A 425 -9.83 10.12 -7.94
C VAL A 425 -9.39 9.43 -9.22
N LEU A 426 -8.63 8.32 -9.08
CA LEU A 426 -8.23 7.49 -10.21
C LEU A 426 -9.46 6.87 -10.90
N GLY A 427 -10.39 6.30 -10.12
CA GLY A 427 -11.64 5.73 -10.63
C GLY A 427 -12.52 6.76 -11.34
N ALA A 428 -12.72 7.93 -10.73
CA ALA A 428 -13.44 9.05 -11.33
C ALA A 428 -12.81 9.51 -12.64
N GLY A 429 -11.47 9.57 -12.68
CA GLY A 429 -10.72 9.90 -13.89
C GLY A 429 -10.94 8.89 -15.02
N TYR A 430 -10.98 7.60 -14.68
CA TYR A 430 -11.24 6.55 -15.65
C TYR A 430 -12.68 6.59 -16.19
N ILE A 431 -13.70 6.75 -15.31
CA ILE A 431 -15.08 6.91 -15.76
C ILE A 431 -15.20 8.12 -16.68
N PHE A 432 -14.73 9.27 -16.23
CA PHE A 432 -14.86 10.50 -16.97
C PHE A 432 -14.19 10.44 -18.35
N SER A 433 -12.92 10.00 -18.37
CA SER A 433 -12.12 10.02 -19.58
C SER A 433 -12.56 8.98 -20.61
N TYR A 434 -12.84 7.73 -20.19
CA TYR A 434 -13.23 6.66 -21.11
C TYR A 434 -14.70 6.71 -21.54
N ASN A 435 -15.50 7.64 -20.99
CA ASN A 435 -16.86 7.93 -21.44
C ASN A 435 -16.93 9.15 -22.40
N GLN A 436 -15.78 9.70 -22.80
CA GLN A 436 -15.74 10.86 -23.70
C GLN A 436 -16.01 10.44 -25.16
N PRO A 437 -16.82 11.23 -25.92
CA PRO A 437 -17.17 10.92 -27.30
C PRO A 437 -15.96 10.74 -28.22
N PHE A 438 -14.88 11.48 -28.00
CA PHE A 438 -13.69 11.40 -28.86
C PHE A 438 -13.03 10.00 -28.82
N LEU A 439 -13.10 9.26 -27.69
CA LEU A 439 -12.58 7.89 -27.61
C LEU A 439 -13.48 6.90 -28.33
N SER A 440 -14.80 7.05 -28.19
CA SER A 440 -15.75 6.18 -28.90
C SER A 440 -15.70 6.39 -30.41
N ASN A 441 -15.43 7.60 -30.88
CA ASN A 441 -15.28 7.92 -32.29
C ASN A 441 -14.07 7.26 -32.95
N ILE A 442 -13.01 6.96 -32.16
CA ILE A 442 -11.83 6.20 -32.62
C ILE A 442 -11.92 4.69 -32.29
N GLY A 443 -13.10 4.21 -31.91
CA GLY A 443 -13.35 2.79 -31.64
C GLY A 443 -12.90 2.31 -30.23
N ILE A 444 -12.52 3.18 -29.31
CA ILE A 444 -12.11 2.84 -27.95
C ILE A 444 -13.33 2.91 -27.01
N ASN A 445 -14.06 1.80 -26.90
CA ASN A 445 -15.25 1.69 -26.04
C ASN A 445 -14.94 0.77 -24.84
N LEU A 446 -14.28 1.31 -23.83
CA LEU A 446 -13.89 0.56 -22.63
C LEU A 446 -14.84 0.77 -21.45
N TYR A 447 -15.63 1.82 -21.43
CA TYR A 447 -16.58 2.11 -20.33
C TYR A 447 -17.55 0.95 -20.12
N GLY A 448 -17.80 0.59 -18.87
CA GLY A 448 -18.66 -0.54 -18.53
C GLY A 448 -18.09 -1.93 -18.83
N THR A 449 -16.80 -2.05 -19.10
CA THR A 449 -16.15 -3.35 -19.38
C THR A 449 -15.16 -3.76 -18.29
N SER A 450 -14.94 -5.08 -18.14
CA SER A 450 -13.90 -5.63 -17.25
C SER A 450 -12.47 -5.21 -17.67
N LYS A 451 -12.27 -4.83 -18.93
CA LYS A 451 -11.00 -4.30 -19.41
C LYS A 451 -10.66 -2.96 -18.77
N LEU A 452 -11.66 -2.07 -18.61
CA LEU A 452 -11.46 -0.79 -17.94
C LEU A 452 -11.13 -0.97 -16.47
N LEU A 453 -11.84 -1.86 -15.77
CA LEU A 453 -11.55 -2.20 -14.38
C LEU A 453 -10.14 -2.78 -14.22
N PHE A 454 -9.72 -3.67 -15.11
CA PHE A 454 -8.36 -4.21 -15.13
C PHE A 454 -7.30 -3.12 -15.31
N LEU A 455 -7.51 -2.18 -16.24
CA LEU A 455 -6.60 -1.04 -16.44
C LEU A 455 -6.53 -0.15 -15.18
N GLY A 456 -7.66 0.10 -14.52
CA GLY A 456 -7.72 0.83 -13.26
C GLY A 456 -6.91 0.14 -12.15
N TYR A 457 -7.07 -1.17 -11.99
CA TYR A 457 -6.30 -1.97 -11.04
C TYR A 457 -4.80 -1.98 -11.35
N LEU A 458 -4.45 -2.09 -12.62
CA LEU A 458 -3.05 -2.01 -13.06
C LEU A 458 -2.46 -0.63 -12.73
N ALA A 459 -3.19 0.43 -13.02
CA ALA A 459 -2.78 1.81 -12.73
C ALA A 459 -2.57 2.06 -11.23
N SER A 460 -3.46 1.56 -10.38
CA SER A 460 -3.36 1.68 -8.92
C SER A 460 -2.18 0.87 -8.34
N SER A 461 -1.93 -0.32 -8.86
CA SER A 461 -0.95 -1.27 -8.29
C SER A 461 0.48 -1.05 -8.78
N LEU A 462 0.65 -0.60 -10.03
CA LEU A 462 1.95 -0.54 -10.72
C LEU A 462 2.97 0.38 -10.02
N PRO A 463 2.61 1.58 -9.51
CA PRO A 463 3.57 2.47 -8.84
C PRO A 463 4.17 1.85 -7.59
N ALA A 464 3.34 1.29 -6.72
CA ALA A 464 3.77 0.66 -5.46
C ALA A 464 4.66 -0.57 -5.73
N THR A 465 4.24 -1.45 -6.65
CA THR A 465 4.99 -2.66 -7.01
C THR A 465 6.34 -2.34 -7.63
N SER A 466 6.40 -1.34 -8.53
CA SER A 466 7.66 -0.89 -9.12
C SER A 466 8.63 -0.43 -8.05
N ARG A 467 8.16 0.33 -7.05
CA ARG A 467 8.99 0.82 -5.94
C ARG A 467 9.51 -0.28 -5.03
N ILE A 468 8.71 -1.29 -4.74
CA ILE A 468 9.14 -2.47 -3.96
C ILE A 468 10.32 -3.17 -4.66
N LEU A 469 10.31 -3.22 -5.99
CA LEU A 469 11.31 -3.93 -6.80
C LEU A 469 12.59 -3.12 -7.09
N ILE A 470 12.58 -1.78 -6.94
CA ILE A 470 13.77 -0.95 -7.19
C ILE A 470 14.94 -1.35 -6.28
N GLY A 471 14.70 -1.51 -4.97
CA GLY A 471 15.74 -1.84 -3.99
C GLY A 471 16.46 -3.16 -4.32
N PRO A 472 15.77 -4.28 -4.44
CA PRO A 472 16.36 -5.55 -4.85
C PRO A 472 17.10 -5.48 -6.20
N LEU A 473 16.53 -4.80 -7.20
CA LEU A 473 17.16 -4.65 -8.51
C LEU A 473 18.42 -3.79 -8.49
N ALA A 474 18.46 -2.75 -7.65
CA ALA A 474 19.63 -1.87 -7.52
C ALA A 474 20.85 -2.56 -6.87
N GLN A 475 20.61 -3.63 -6.10
CA GLN A 475 21.66 -4.42 -5.45
C GLN A 475 22.29 -5.45 -6.39
N ILE A 476 21.66 -5.76 -7.53
CA ILE A 476 22.17 -6.72 -8.50
C ILE A 476 23.20 -6.07 -9.39
N GLN A 477 24.42 -6.63 -9.40
CA GLN A 477 25.47 -6.16 -10.28
C GLN A 477 25.12 -6.48 -11.74
N SER A 478 25.25 -5.46 -12.61
CA SER A 478 24.98 -5.60 -14.04
C SER A 478 25.80 -6.70 -14.74
N ASN A 479 26.96 -7.03 -14.19
CA ASN A 479 27.90 -8.00 -14.75
C ASN A 479 27.43 -9.48 -14.61
N MET A 480 26.49 -9.79 -13.73
CA MET A 480 26.07 -11.19 -13.50
C MET A 480 25.44 -11.82 -14.75
N ALA A 481 24.55 -11.09 -15.43
CA ALA A 481 23.96 -11.58 -16.67
C ALA A 481 24.97 -11.60 -17.84
N TYR A 482 25.95 -10.70 -17.83
CA TYR A 482 27.04 -10.73 -18.80
C TYR A 482 27.97 -11.92 -18.61
N ALA A 483 28.29 -12.30 -17.36
CA ALA A 483 29.07 -13.50 -17.09
C ALA A 483 28.42 -14.77 -17.69
N ALA A 484 27.11 -14.96 -17.50
CA ALA A 484 26.40 -16.08 -18.12
C ALA A 484 26.43 -16.04 -19.65
N ARG A 485 26.40 -14.84 -20.24
CA ARG A 485 26.50 -14.65 -21.71
C ARG A 485 27.89 -15.00 -22.24
N VAL A 486 28.95 -14.68 -21.52
CA VAL A 486 30.32 -15.08 -21.86
C VAL A 486 30.45 -16.61 -21.92
N HIS A 487 29.71 -17.31 -21.06
CA HIS A 487 29.62 -18.79 -21.07
C HIS A 487 28.62 -19.36 -22.08
N GLY A 488 28.18 -18.56 -23.08
CA GLY A 488 27.36 -19.04 -24.20
C GLY A 488 25.85 -18.92 -24.02
N SER A 489 25.34 -18.44 -22.88
CA SER A 489 23.91 -18.28 -22.68
C SER A 489 23.36 -17.08 -23.48
N LYS A 490 22.21 -17.25 -24.14
CA LYS A 490 21.47 -16.14 -24.77
C LYS A 490 20.97 -15.14 -23.70
N ALA A 491 20.67 -13.91 -24.10
CA ALA A 491 20.32 -12.82 -23.18
C ALA A 491 19.14 -13.13 -22.22
N ILE A 492 18.07 -13.74 -22.74
CA ILE A 492 16.89 -14.11 -21.92
C ILE A 492 17.22 -15.27 -20.96
N PRO A 493 17.76 -16.43 -21.41
CA PRO A 493 18.20 -17.48 -20.51
C PRO A 493 19.20 -17.00 -19.46
N ALA A 494 20.20 -16.19 -19.82
CA ALA A 494 21.16 -15.62 -18.88
C ALA A 494 20.47 -14.84 -17.75
N TRP A 495 19.46 -14.05 -18.08
CA TRP A 495 18.70 -13.31 -17.08
C TRP A 495 17.91 -14.25 -16.13
N PHE A 496 17.24 -15.27 -16.67
CA PHE A 496 16.51 -16.26 -15.87
C PHE A 496 17.41 -17.13 -15.00
N GLN A 497 18.65 -17.39 -15.43
CA GLN A 497 19.61 -18.20 -14.68
C GLN A 497 20.32 -17.41 -13.56
N THR A 498 20.50 -16.09 -13.72
CA THR A 498 21.32 -15.28 -12.80
C THR A 498 20.53 -14.27 -12.00
N VAL A 499 19.69 -13.47 -12.64
CA VAL A 499 18.97 -12.34 -12.01
C VAL A 499 17.65 -12.80 -11.38
N PHE A 500 16.87 -13.58 -12.13
CA PHE A 500 15.55 -14.02 -11.67
C PHE A 500 15.58 -14.80 -10.34
N PRO A 501 16.51 -15.74 -10.10
CA PRO A 501 16.58 -16.44 -8.81
C PRO A 501 16.76 -15.52 -7.62
N ILE A 502 17.57 -14.49 -7.77
CA ILE A 502 17.84 -13.49 -6.71
C ILE A 502 16.59 -12.67 -6.43
N LEU A 503 15.85 -12.30 -7.49
CA LEU A 503 14.62 -11.50 -7.39
C LEU A 503 13.38 -12.32 -7.01
N SER A 504 13.42 -13.64 -7.16
CA SER A 504 12.23 -14.51 -7.08
C SER A 504 11.41 -14.27 -5.82
N LYS A 505 12.06 -14.13 -4.66
CA LYS A 505 11.38 -13.87 -3.39
C LYS A 505 10.75 -12.48 -3.33
N ALA A 506 11.43 -11.45 -3.85
CA ALA A 506 10.89 -10.09 -3.91
C ALA A 506 9.70 -10.00 -4.88
N LEU A 507 9.81 -10.66 -6.05
CA LEU A 507 8.73 -10.76 -7.03
C LEU A 507 7.51 -11.48 -6.44
N LEU A 508 7.73 -12.59 -5.73
CA LEU A 508 6.67 -13.34 -5.08
C LEU A 508 5.95 -12.53 -4.00
N SER A 509 6.71 -11.81 -3.17
CA SER A 509 6.16 -10.95 -2.12
C SER A 509 5.35 -9.80 -2.73
N ALA A 510 5.87 -9.17 -3.79
CA ALA A 510 5.17 -8.11 -4.51
C ALA A 510 3.90 -8.63 -5.19
N TRP A 511 3.95 -9.83 -5.80
CA TRP A 511 2.79 -10.49 -6.39
C TRP A 511 1.70 -10.76 -5.36
N SER A 512 2.09 -11.37 -4.23
CA SER A 512 1.15 -11.72 -3.14
C SER A 512 0.46 -10.48 -2.58
N LEU A 513 1.21 -9.40 -2.37
CA LEU A 513 0.67 -8.13 -1.87
C LEU A 513 -0.29 -7.49 -2.89
N THR A 514 0.10 -7.46 -4.18
CA THR A 514 -0.75 -6.91 -5.26
C THR A 514 -2.01 -7.74 -5.41
N PHE A 515 -1.91 -9.08 -5.41
CA PHE A 515 -3.06 -9.97 -5.47
C PHE A 515 -4.07 -9.69 -4.37
N ALA A 516 -3.63 -9.65 -3.11
CA ALA A 516 -4.52 -9.43 -1.97
C ALA A 516 -5.17 -8.03 -2.01
N LYS A 517 -4.38 -6.99 -2.30
CA LYS A 517 -4.91 -5.63 -2.43
C LYS A 517 -5.93 -5.51 -3.55
N THR A 518 -5.70 -6.14 -4.70
CA THR A 518 -6.62 -6.10 -5.85
C THR A 518 -7.88 -6.91 -5.58
N LEU A 519 -7.77 -8.08 -4.93
CA LEU A 519 -8.92 -8.93 -4.60
C LEU A 519 -9.93 -8.21 -3.71
N LEU A 520 -9.43 -7.40 -2.79
CA LEU A 520 -10.21 -6.67 -1.78
C LEU A 520 -10.31 -5.17 -2.09
N GLU A 521 -9.96 -4.76 -3.30
CA GLU A 521 -9.98 -3.35 -3.70
C GLU A 521 -11.43 -2.84 -3.81
N LEU A 522 -11.73 -1.69 -3.17
CA LEU A 522 -13.06 -1.12 -3.12
C LEU A 522 -13.24 0.14 -3.98
N PRO A 523 -12.41 1.20 -3.89
CA PRO A 523 -12.63 2.48 -4.58
C PRO A 523 -12.83 2.35 -6.09
N LEU A 524 -11.92 1.68 -6.78
CA LEU A 524 -12.00 1.46 -8.23
C LEU A 524 -13.11 0.48 -8.59
N SER A 525 -13.26 -0.57 -7.77
CA SER A 525 -14.33 -1.55 -7.94
C SER A 525 -15.69 -0.91 -7.90
N GLN A 526 -15.93 -0.02 -6.92
CA GLN A 526 -17.21 0.66 -6.74
C GLN A 526 -17.58 1.55 -7.95
N LEU A 527 -16.59 2.15 -8.60
CA LEU A 527 -16.78 3.06 -9.71
C LEU A 527 -16.76 2.37 -11.09
N LEU A 528 -15.93 1.35 -11.28
CA LEU A 528 -15.59 0.82 -12.61
C LEU A 528 -16.16 -0.57 -12.90
N TYR A 529 -16.94 -1.18 -11.98
CA TYR A 529 -17.43 -2.53 -12.23
C TYR A 529 -18.39 -2.59 -13.43
N PRO A 530 -18.22 -3.58 -14.30
CA PRO A 530 -19.08 -3.73 -15.48
C PRO A 530 -20.47 -4.24 -15.10
N PRO A 531 -21.52 -3.85 -15.83
CA PRO A 531 -22.84 -4.44 -15.68
C PRO A 531 -22.78 -5.98 -15.78
N GLY A 532 -23.45 -6.68 -14.85
CA GLY A 532 -23.50 -8.15 -14.83
C GLY A 532 -22.30 -8.87 -14.20
N SER A 533 -21.22 -8.16 -13.85
CA SER A 533 -20.05 -8.76 -13.20
C SER A 533 -19.60 -7.90 -12.01
N ILE A 534 -20.08 -8.26 -10.82
CA ILE A 534 -19.86 -7.48 -9.59
C ILE A 534 -18.57 -7.95 -8.92
N PRO A 535 -17.59 -7.06 -8.62
CA PRO A 535 -16.43 -7.40 -7.81
C PRO A 535 -16.81 -7.76 -6.37
N LEU A 536 -15.92 -8.51 -5.72
CA LEU A 536 -16.12 -9.06 -4.38
C LEU A 536 -16.39 -7.98 -3.33
N SER A 537 -15.60 -6.90 -3.32
CA SER A 537 -15.76 -5.76 -2.40
C SER A 537 -17.09 -5.02 -2.59
N VAL A 538 -17.51 -4.85 -3.83
CA VAL A 538 -18.83 -4.24 -4.16
C VAL A 538 -19.97 -5.16 -3.75
N ALA A 539 -19.84 -6.48 -3.93
CA ALA A 539 -20.84 -7.45 -3.50
C ALA A 539 -21.01 -7.45 -1.97
N ILE A 540 -19.90 -7.40 -1.21
CA ILE A 540 -19.93 -7.25 0.25
C ILE A 540 -20.72 -6.00 0.64
N ASN A 541 -20.40 -4.85 0.04
CA ASN A 541 -21.10 -3.60 0.35
C ASN A 541 -22.59 -3.63 -0.03
N LYS A 542 -22.94 -4.24 -1.16
CA LYS A 542 -24.36 -4.38 -1.56
C LYS A 542 -25.16 -5.24 -0.60
N LEU A 543 -24.57 -6.33 -0.11
CA LEU A 543 -25.22 -7.17 0.92
C LEU A 543 -25.42 -6.39 2.22
N THR A 544 -24.38 -5.67 2.66
CA THR A 544 -24.43 -4.85 3.89
C THR A 544 -25.43 -3.70 3.75
N ALA A 545 -25.44 -2.99 2.63
CA ALA A 545 -26.41 -1.92 2.36
C ALA A 545 -27.84 -2.43 2.21
N GLY A 546 -28.01 -3.66 1.76
CA GLY A 546 -29.30 -4.39 1.73
C GLY A 546 -29.72 -5.01 3.06
N TYR A 547 -29.04 -4.66 4.16
CA TYR A 547 -29.28 -5.19 5.52
C TYR A 547 -29.04 -6.69 5.67
N ASP A 548 -28.40 -7.35 4.69
CA ASP A 548 -27.95 -8.73 4.81
C ASP A 548 -26.56 -8.78 5.45
N TYR A 549 -26.50 -8.43 6.71
CA TYR A 549 -25.24 -8.34 7.46
C TYR A 549 -24.57 -9.70 7.62
N GLY A 550 -25.34 -10.78 7.83
CA GLY A 550 -24.80 -12.13 7.91
C GLY A 550 -24.17 -12.59 6.59
N GLY A 551 -24.82 -12.29 5.46
CA GLY A 551 -24.26 -12.55 4.13
C GLY A 551 -23.03 -11.69 3.82
N GLY A 552 -23.09 -10.39 4.10
CA GLY A 552 -21.97 -9.47 3.91
C GLY A 552 -20.72 -9.91 4.69
N THR A 553 -20.87 -10.16 5.99
CA THR A 553 -19.74 -10.59 6.84
C THR A 553 -19.24 -12.00 6.48
N ALA A 554 -20.11 -12.93 6.12
CA ALA A 554 -19.68 -14.25 5.63
C ALA A 554 -18.84 -14.13 4.34
N MET A 555 -19.24 -13.25 3.42
CA MET A 555 -18.48 -12.96 2.21
C MET A 555 -17.13 -12.27 2.54
N SER A 556 -17.08 -11.36 3.51
CA SER A 556 -15.87 -10.70 3.99
C SER A 556 -14.88 -11.70 4.59
N VAL A 557 -15.35 -12.62 5.42
CA VAL A 557 -14.52 -13.70 6.00
C VAL A 557 -13.99 -14.64 4.93
N LEU A 558 -14.83 -15.03 3.96
CA LEU A 558 -14.40 -15.86 2.81
C LEU A 558 -13.37 -15.13 1.94
N ALA A 559 -13.60 -13.86 1.67
CA ALA A 559 -12.69 -13.03 0.87
C ALA A 559 -11.28 -12.96 1.49
N LEU A 560 -11.23 -12.68 2.79
CA LEU A 560 -9.99 -12.64 3.55
C LEU A 560 -9.34 -14.04 3.63
N GLY A 561 -10.14 -15.08 3.87
CA GLY A 561 -9.68 -16.47 3.89
C GLY A 561 -9.04 -16.89 2.56
N VAL A 562 -9.69 -16.58 1.43
CA VAL A 562 -9.15 -16.86 0.10
C VAL A 562 -7.87 -16.07 -0.18
N ALA A 563 -7.80 -14.78 0.20
CA ALA A 563 -6.58 -14.00 0.06
C ALA A 563 -5.40 -14.65 0.80
N LEU A 564 -5.61 -15.02 2.06
CA LEU A 564 -4.59 -15.69 2.89
C LEU A 564 -4.22 -17.08 2.35
N LEU A 565 -5.21 -17.84 1.91
CA LEU A 565 -5.00 -19.19 1.34
C LEU A 565 -4.14 -19.11 0.08
N VAL A 566 -4.47 -18.22 -0.87
CA VAL A 566 -3.70 -18.06 -2.10
C VAL A 566 -2.26 -17.62 -1.80
N ILE A 567 -2.09 -16.64 -0.89
CA ILE A 567 -0.75 -16.22 -0.45
C ILE A 567 0.01 -17.40 0.19
N GLY A 568 -0.65 -18.16 1.04
CA GLY A 568 -0.09 -19.35 1.70
C GLY A 568 0.32 -20.44 0.69
N VAL A 569 -0.55 -20.75 -0.26
CA VAL A 569 -0.30 -21.75 -1.33
C VAL A 569 0.87 -21.31 -2.21
N VAL A 570 0.86 -20.06 -2.69
CA VAL A 570 1.92 -19.53 -3.58
C VAL A 570 3.28 -19.51 -2.86
N ASN A 571 3.33 -19.04 -1.60
CA ASN A 571 4.55 -19.06 -0.81
C ASN A 571 4.98 -20.48 -0.43
N GLY A 572 4.03 -21.38 -0.12
CA GLY A 572 4.27 -22.79 0.14
C GLY A 572 4.83 -23.51 -1.09
N ALA A 573 4.21 -23.30 -2.24
CA ALA A 573 4.68 -23.84 -3.52
C ALA A 573 6.12 -23.38 -3.83
N TYR A 574 6.42 -22.10 -3.62
CA TYR A 574 7.80 -21.61 -3.77
C TYR A 574 8.77 -22.31 -2.81
N ARG A 575 8.39 -22.53 -1.56
CA ARG A 575 9.25 -23.24 -0.58
C ARG A 575 9.51 -24.69 -0.97
N ILE A 576 8.53 -25.35 -1.58
CA ILE A 576 8.64 -26.78 -1.97
C ILE A 576 9.39 -26.89 -3.30
N PHE A 577 8.96 -26.19 -4.33
CA PHE A 577 9.40 -26.40 -5.71
C PHE A 577 10.58 -25.53 -6.16
N ALA A 578 10.88 -24.42 -5.48
CA ALA A 578 12.01 -23.59 -5.88
C ALA A 578 13.33 -24.34 -5.64
N PRO A 579 14.28 -24.29 -6.60
CA PRO A 579 15.60 -24.90 -6.43
C PRO A 579 16.31 -24.36 -5.19
N GLU A 580 17.10 -25.19 -4.52
CA GLU A 580 17.82 -24.77 -3.30
C GLU A 580 18.74 -23.57 -3.52
N GLY A 581 19.36 -23.46 -4.69
CA GLY A 581 20.15 -22.30 -5.08
C GLY A 581 19.34 -21.00 -5.06
N TRP A 582 18.08 -21.05 -5.50
CA TRP A 582 17.18 -19.89 -5.47
C TRP A 582 16.80 -19.49 -4.05
N LYS A 583 16.53 -20.47 -3.18
CA LYS A 583 16.20 -20.25 -1.76
C LYS A 583 17.37 -19.58 -1.02
N LYS A 584 18.60 -20.06 -1.26
CA LYS A 584 19.83 -19.50 -0.66
C LYS A 584 20.12 -18.08 -1.19
N MET A 585 20.06 -17.86 -2.50
CA MET A 585 20.30 -16.54 -3.11
C MET A 585 19.24 -15.52 -2.69
N GLY A 586 17.96 -15.89 -2.66
CA GLY A 586 16.89 -15.01 -2.17
C GLY A 586 16.93 -14.75 -0.66
N GLY A 587 17.66 -15.58 0.11
CA GLY A 587 17.90 -15.42 1.54
C GLY A 587 19.04 -14.46 1.88
N MET A 588 20.00 -14.22 0.97
CA MET A 588 21.14 -13.33 1.23
C MET A 588 20.71 -11.88 1.53
N PHE A 589 19.56 -11.44 1.00
CA PHE A 589 18.99 -10.11 1.25
C PHE A 589 18.10 -10.04 2.50
N ASN A 590 17.84 -11.18 3.16
CA ASN A 590 16.98 -11.26 4.36
C ASN A 590 17.74 -11.58 5.65
N ASN A 591 19.02 -11.96 5.57
CA ASN A 591 19.81 -12.34 6.74
C ASN A 591 20.40 -11.16 7.53
N GLU A 592 20.06 -9.93 7.20
CA GLU A 592 20.39 -8.78 8.03
C GLU A 592 19.41 -8.57 9.21
N GLY A 593 18.60 -9.56 9.55
CA GLY A 593 17.54 -9.48 10.57
C GLY A 593 17.46 -10.66 11.55
N ASN A 594 18.48 -11.51 11.64
CA ASN A 594 18.57 -12.49 12.74
C ASN A 594 19.51 -12.02 13.83
#